data_92e9f85cc41acb949638e693eb413ea5
#
_entry.id   92e9f85cc41acb949638e693eb413ea5
#
_cell.length_a   1.000
_cell.length_b   1.000
_cell.length_c   1.000
_cell.angle_alpha   90.00
_cell.angle_beta   90.00
_cell.angle_gamma   90.00
#
_symmetry.space_group_name_H-M   'P 1'
#
loop_
_entity.id
_entity.type
_entity.pdbx_description
1 polymer ?
#
loop_
_entity_poly.entity_id
_entity_poly.type
_entity_poly.pdbx_seq_one_letter_code
_entity_poly.pdbx_strand_id
1 'polypeptide(L)'
;MNKREFLKSSGAVVAGSLLSKVSRGQTGADVEHRTNWAGNYTYRAEHLDLPSNVDQVKKNILEHARAKALGARHSFNAIADSREEQISLRHFDQMELDAKNRTVTVGAGVTYGQLAPYIDGHGFAVHNMASLPHISVVGACATGTHGSGNGSGNLSTAVRAMEMMTADGSLVTLSREKMGDTFPGAVIGLGALGVITKITLVVEPAFQMTQTVYQDLSFSQLEHHLDDIFASGYSVSLFTDWQKHRATQVWIKQRVDQGKVRGTAYFYGAKLATRKMHPILDHSAENCTEQMGVPGPWYERLPHFKMNFTPSSGAELQTEYFVPRAKGYEAIAAVEQLRDQITPHLFITEFRTIAADELWMSPAYKRDSMAIHFTWKPEWSEVKKILPEIEEKLAPFGARPHWAKLFTIKPGVVQGQYARLNDYRTLVGRYDPNGRFRNEFLDTNVFGA
;
A
#
# COMPACT_ATOMS: atom_id res chain seq x y z
N MET A 1 -41.79 -2.35 12.90
CA MET A 1 -40.64 -2.24 13.81
C MET A 1 -40.23 -0.77 13.88
N ASN A 2 -40.27 -0.18 15.06
CA ASN A 2 -40.22 1.28 15.26
C ASN A 2 -38.74 1.72 15.41
N LYS A 3 -38.38 2.88 14.86
CA LYS A 3 -37.02 3.48 14.87
C LYS A 3 -36.33 3.50 16.26
N ARG A 4 -37.10 3.36 17.33
CA ARG A 4 -36.61 3.30 18.72
C ARG A 4 -36.07 1.93 19.16
N GLU A 5 -36.44 0.86 18.51
CA GLU A 5 -35.95 -0.49 18.84
C GLU A 5 -34.66 -0.81 18.13
N PHE A 6 -34.41 -0.22 16.96
CA PHE A 6 -33.15 -0.35 16.23
C PHE A 6 -31.98 0.35 16.95
N LEU A 7 -32.24 1.42 17.69
CA LEU A 7 -31.21 2.13 18.46
C LEU A 7 -30.89 1.52 19.82
N LYS A 8 -31.68 0.55 20.29
CA LYS A 8 -31.40 -0.14 21.56
C LYS A 8 -30.58 -1.42 21.41
N SER A 9 -30.48 -1.96 20.20
CA SER A 9 -29.66 -3.15 19.91
C SER A 9 -28.23 -2.84 19.47
N SER A 10 -27.89 -1.54 19.25
CA SER A 10 -26.53 -1.12 18.84
C SER A 10 -25.72 -0.53 20.00
N GLY A 11 -26.20 -0.59 21.21
CA GLY A 11 -25.64 0.09 22.40
C GLY A 11 -25.03 -0.80 23.46
N ALA A 12 -24.68 -2.04 23.19
CA ALA A 12 -24.11 -2.93 24.21
C ALA A 12 -23.10 -3.91 23.61
N VAL A 13 -21.97 -3.41 23.15
CA VAL A 13 -20.71 -4.17 23.09
C VAL A 13 -19.60 -3.28 23.64
N VAL A 14 -19.55 -3.26 24.94
CA VAL A 14 -18.43 -3.49 25.84
C VAL A 14 -17.16 -2.71 25.53
N ALA A 15 -17.01 -1.60 26.23
CA ALA A 15 -15.71 -1.16 26.72
C ALA A 15 -15.17 -2.23 27.69
N GLY A 16 -14.61 -3.30 27.18
CA GLY A 16 -13.81 -4.26 27.89
C GLY A 16 -12.36 -3.82 27.82
N SER A 17 -11.93 -3.07 28.83
CA SER A 17 -10.53 -2.78 29.13
C SER A 17 -9.79 -4.10 29.34
N LEU A 18 -9.11 -4.61 28.33
CA LEU A 18 -8.08 -5.64 28.50
C LEU A 18 -6.75 -4.98 28.82
N LEU A 19 -6.61 -4.58 30.06
CA LEU A 19 -5.34 -4.53 30.76
C LEU A 19 -4.88 -5.97 30.97
N SER A 20 -4.28 -6.61 30.00
CA SER A 20 -3.60 -7.88 30.20
C SER A 20 -2.27 -7.60 30.90
N LYS A 21 -2.19 -8.07 32.13
CA LYS A 21 -0.97 -8.21 32.91
C LYS A 21 0.08 -8.96 32.07
N VAL A 22 1.24 -8.33 31.91
CA VAL A 22 2.43 -9.02 31.39
C VAL A 22 2.81 -10.11 32.41
N SER A 23 2.48 -11.35 32.08
CA SER A 23 2.94 -12.54 32.80
C SER A 23 4.18 -13.07 32.09
N ARG A 24 5.25 -13.22 32.84
CA ARG A 24 6.46 -13.97 32.45
C ARG A 24 6.08 -15.44 32.25
N GLY A 25 6.49 -16.01 31.12
CA GLY A 25 6.56 -17.46 30.89
C GLY A 25 5.21 -18.09 30.56
N GLN A 26 4.79 -18.05 29.28
CA GLN A 26 3.77 -18.95 28.76
C GLN A 26 4.44 -20.02 27.88
N THR A 27 4.56 -21.17 28.45
CA THR A 27 4.73 -22.45 27.75
C THR A 27 3.35 -22.85 27.21
N GLY A 28 3.21 -22.92 25.87
CA GLY A 28 2.28 -23.81 25.18
C GLY A 28 0.81 -23.77 25.59
N ALA A 29 0.12 -22.61 25.47
CA ALA A 29 -1.34 -22.55 25.37
C ALA A 29 -1.76 -21.19 24.82
N ASP A 30 -2.67 -21.20 23.85
CA ASP A 30 -3.30 -20.07 23.20
C ASP A 30 -2.40 -19.25 22.24
N VAL A 31 -2.09 -19.85 21.08
CA VAL A 31 -1.80 -19.08 19.89
C VAL A 31 -3.10 -18.35 19.54
N GLU A 32 -3.19 -17.11 19.98
CA GLU A 32 -4.28 -16.21 19.58
C GLU A 32 -4.36 -16.22 18.05
N HIS A 33 -5.48 -16.55 17.47
CA HIS A 33 -5.65 -16.60 16.01
C HIS A 33 -5.44 -15.20 15.44
N ARG A 34 -4.21 -14.91 15.05
CA ARG A 34 -3.79 -13.61 14.53
C ARG A 34 -4.16 -13.49 13.07
N THR A 35 -4.94 -12.48 12.74
CA THR A 35 -5.32 -12.19 11.35
C THR A 35 -4.59 -10.97 10.82
N ASN A 36 -4.50 -10.87 9.49
CA ASN A 36 -4.18 -9.62 8.84
C ASN A 36 -5.28 -8.57 9.08
N TRP A 37 -5.05 -7.33 8.66
CA TRP A 37 -6.01 -6.23 8.86
C TRP A 37 -7.38 -6.51 8.23
N ALA A 38 -7.43 -7.12 7.06
CA ALA A 38 -8.67 -7.46 6.36
C ALA A 38 -9.41 -8.68 6.94
N GLY A 39 -8.78 -9.45 7.84
CA GLY A 39 -9.35 -10.66 8.42
C GLY A 39 -9.42 -11.86 7.46
N ASN A 40 -8.94 -11.71 6.22
CA ASN A 40 -8.99 -12.77 5.20
C ASN A 40 -7.84 -13.76 5.29
N TYR A 41 -6.81 -13.47 6.08
CA TYR A 41 -5.64 -14.33 6.26
C TYR A 41 -5.30 -14.47 7.76
N THR A 42 -5.18 -15.71 8.23
CA THR A 42 -4.70 -16.04 9.58
C THR A 42 -3.23 -16.43 9.50
N TYR A 43 -2.38 -15.75 10.26
CA TYR A 43 -0.96 -16.07 10.35
C TYR A 43 -0.72 -17.39 11.05
N ARG A 44 0.22 -18.17 10.55
CA ARG A 44 0.55 -19.53 11.03
C ARG A 44 1.73 -19.55 11.99
N ALA A 45 2.43 -18.44 12.18
CA ALA A 45 3.60 -18.39 13.04
C ALA A 45 3.28 -18.86 14.47
N GLU A 46 4.11 -19.75 14.99
CA GLU A 46 3.97 -20.28 16.35
C GLU A 46 4.21 -19.18 17.39
N HIS A 47 5.16 -18.27 17.10
CA HIS A 47 5.54 -17.16 17.97
C HIS A 47 5.31 -15.81 17.34
N LEU A 48 4.99 -14.82 18.18
CA LEU A 48 5.00 -13.39 17.83
C LEU A 48 5.75 -12.64 18.91
N ASP A 49 6.94 -12.19 18.57
CA ASP A 49 7.75 -11.38 19.47
C ASP A 49 7.64 -9.89 19.17
N LEU A 50 7.81 -9.11 20.22
CA LEU A 50 7.65 -7.66 20.26
C LEU A 50 8.93 -7.03 20.83
N PRO A 51 10.07 -7.14 20.12
CA PRO A 51 11.34 -6.60 20.61
C PRO A 51 11.28 -5.08 20.76
N SER A 52 11.96 -4.57 21.78
CA SER A 52 12.10 -3.14 22.04
C SER A 52 13.48 -2.58 21.70
N ASN A 53 14.42 -3.45 21.33
CA ASN A 53 15.78 -3.07 20.92
C ASN A 53 16.38 -4.08 19.93
N VAL A 54 17.50 -3.71 19.32
CA VAL A 54 18.16 -4.52 18.29
C VAL A 54 18.72 -5.84 18.79
N ASP A 55 19.13 -5.92 20.08
CA ASP A 55 19.66 -7.18 20.66
C ASP A 55 18.55 -8.22 20.78
N GLN A 56 17.34 -7.81 21.13
CA GLN A 56 16.18 -8.70 21.13
C GLN A 56 15.80 -9.14 19.73
N VAL A 57 15.86 -8.26 18.72
CA VAL A 57 15.65 -8.63 17.30
C VAL A 57 16.68 -9.67 16.88
N LYS A 58 17.95 -9.46 17.20
CA LYS A 58 19.03 -10.43 16.94
C LYS A 58 18.75 -11.78 17.57
N LYS A 59 18.38 -11.78 18.85
CA LYS A 59 18.04 -13.00 19.60
C LYS A 59 16.92 -13.76 18.89
N ASN A 60 15.80 -13.09 18.59
CA ASN A 60 14.64 -13.71 17.95
C ASN A 60 14.98 -14.30 16.58
N ILE A 61 15.83 -13.62 15.80
CA ILE A 61 16.30 -14.14 14.51
C ILE A 61 17.14 -15.41 14.69
N LEU A 62 18.08 -15.40 15.65
CA LEU A 62 19.04 -16.50 15.79
C LEU A 62 18.42 -17.77 16.43
N GLU A 63 17.38 -17.61 17.24
CA GLU A 63 16.70 -18.72 17.92
C GLU A 63 15.75 -19.52 17.01
N HIS A 64 15.37 -18.98 15.83
CA HIS A 64 14.42 -19.61 14.93
C HIS A 64 15.01 -19.87 13.54
N ALA A 65 14.66 -21.00 12.93
CA ALA A 65 15.08 -21.31 11.57
C ALA A 65 14.30 -20.49 10.52
N ARG A 66 13.10 -20.07 10.86
CA ARG A 66 12.21 -19.24 10.03
C ARG A 66 11.70 -18.04 10.82
N ALA A 67 11.96 -16.85 10.33
CA ALA A 67 11.51 -15.60 10.95
C ALA A 67 11.02 -14.61 9.89
N LYS A 68 10.00 -13.79 10.23
CA LYS A 68 9.46 -12.77 9.31
C LYS A 68 9.12 -11.50 10.06
N ALA A 69 9.54 -10.36 9.53
CA ALA A 69 9.10 -9.08 10.05
C ALA A 69 7.59 -8.86 9.79
N LEU A 70 6.87 -8.41 10.81
CA LEU A 70 5.44 -8.09 10.76
C LEU A 70 5.24 -6.59 10.96
N GLY A 71 4.75 -5.89 9.92
CA GLY A 71 4.37 -4.49 9.97
C GLY A 71 2.93 -4.27 10.45
N ALA A 72 2.23 -3.31 9.84
CA ALA A 72 0.84 -2.95 10.17
C ALA A 72 -0.21 -4.01 9.74
N ARG A 73 0.19 -5.18 9.28
CA ARG A 73 -0.66 -6.31 8.85
C ARG A 73 -1.59 -5.99 7.67
N HIS A 74 -1.26 -5.00 6.86
CA HIS A 74 -2.13 -4.52 5.76
C HIS A 74 -1.95 -5.31 4.44
N SER A 75 -1.14 -6.36 4.42
CA SER A 75 -1.06 -7.28 3.27
C SER A 75 -2.23 -8.25 3.25
N PHE A 76 -2.80 -8.50 2.06
CA PHE A 76 -3.98 -9.38 1.87
C PHE A 76 -3.59 -10.84 1.63
N ASN A 77 -2.30 -11.14 1.54
CA ASN A 77 -1.75 -12.47 1.28
C ASN A 77 -0.69 -12.86 2.33
N ALA A 78 -0.06 -14.01 2.13
CA ALA A 78 0.89 -14.60 3.06
C ALA A 78 2.29 -13.95 3.08
N ILE A 79 2.54 -12.81 2.41
CA ILE A 79 3.89 -12.24 2.27
C ILE A 79 4.58 -11.97 3.61
N ALA A 80 3.82 -11.62 4.66
CA ALA A 80 4.34 -11.35 6.00
C ALA A 80 4.21 -12.54 6.96
N ASP A 81 3.81 -13.72 6.48
CA ASP A 81 3.64 -14.92 7.31
C ASP A 81 4.96 -15.66 7.52
N SER A 82 5.04 -16.39 8.62
CA SER A 82 6.11 -17.35 8.95
C SER A 82 5.48 -18.61 9.52
N ARG A 83 6.24 -19.71 9.58
CA ARG A 83 5.81 -20.91 10.31
C ARG A 83 6.24 -20.89 11.77
N GLU A 84 7.39 -20.29 12.07
CA GLU A 84 7.96 -20.29 13.42
C GLU A 84 7.77 -18.90 14.08
N GLU A 85 8.48 -17.89 13.61
CA GLU A 85 8.58 -16.60 14.28
C GLU A 85 8.08 -15.43 13.44
N GLN A 86 7.21 -14.62 13.99
CA GLN A 86 6.92 -13.25 13.50
C GLN A 86 7.50 -12.21 14.46
N ILE A 87 8.22 -11.24 13.93
CA ILE A 87 8.88 -10.17 14.68
C ILE A 87 8.17 -8.85 14.39
N SER A 88 7.40 -8.35 15.34
CA SER A 88 6.73 -7.05 15.20
C SER A 88 7.55 -5.93 15.83
N LEU A 89 8.03 -5.01 14.99
CA LEU A 89 8.86 -3.89 15.43
C LEU A 89 8.05 -2.66 15.87
N ARG A 90 6.82 -2.84 16.34
CA ARG A 90 5.94 -1.72 16.75
C ARG A 90 6.50 -0.80 17.84
N HIS A 91 7.50 -1.26 18.60
CA HIS A 91 8.18 -0.48 19.63
C HIS A 91 9.39 0.31 19.12
N PHE A 92 9.72 0.18 17.82
CA PHE A 92 10.71 0.99 17.13
C PHE A 92 10.02 2.23 16.56
N ASP A 93 9.68 3.19 17.41
CA ASP A 93 8.82 4.33 17.12
C ASP A 93 9.58 5.68 17.05
N GLN A 94 10.92 5.64 17.07
CA GLN A 94 11.75 6.82 17.02
C GLN A 94 11.63 7.51 15.65
N MET A 95 11.66 8.85 15.66
CA MET A 95 11.69 9.68 14.45
C MET A 95 12.76 10.76 14.64
N GLU A 96 13.67 10.89 13.68
CA GLU A 96 14.75 11.87 13.68
C GLU A 96 14.81 12.58 12.33
N LEU A 97 14.62 13.91 12.33
CA LEU A 97 14.69 14.75 11.14
C LEU A 97 16.07 15.39 11.02
N ASP A 98 16.73 15.18 9.89
CA ASP A 98 17.90 15.94 9.45
C ASP A 98 17.47 16.99 8.42
N ALA A 99 17.14 18.18 8.92
CA ALA A 99 16.70 19.30 8.08
C ALA A 99 17.77 19.75 7.08
N LYS A 100 19.06 19.63 7.42
CA LYS A 100 20.17 20.02 6.56
C LYS A 100 20.28 19.12 5.34
N ASN A 101 20.17 17.82 5.53
CA ASN A 101 20.24 16.82 4.46
C ASN A 101 18.86 16.52 3.85
N ARG A 102 17.79 17.12 4.39
CA ARG A 102 16.40 16.87 3.99
C ARG A 102 16.06 15.39 4.02
N THR A 103 16.32 14.75 5.16
CA THR A 103 15.99 13.35 5.39
C THR A 103 15.31 13.18 6.74
N VAL A 104 14.45 12.19 6.85
CA VAL A 104 13.90 11.71 8.10
C VAL A 104 14.22 10.23 8.27
N THR A 105 14.79 9.87 9.42
CA THR A 105 15.02 8.49 9.82
C THR A 105 13.95 8.06 10.81
N VAL A 106 13.28 6.95 10.52
CA VAL A 106 12.22 6.44 11.38
C VAL A 106 12.44 4.96 11.71
N GLY A 107 12.07 4.59 12.92
CA GLY A 107 12.01 3.20 13.36
C GLY A 107 10.92 2.42 12.60
N ALA A 108 11.08 1.12 12.52
CA ALA A 108 10.23 0.26 11.68
C ALA A 108 8.77 0.14 12.16
N GLY A 109 8.48 0.55 13.39
CA GLY A 109 7.12 0.61 13.94
C GLY A 109 6.34 1.86 13.54
N VAL A 110 7.01 2.90 13.03
CA VAL A 110 6.37 4.17 12.67
C VAL A 110 5.42 3.99 11.49
N THR A 111 4.22 4.55 11.61
CA THR A 111 3.21 4.61 10.54
C THR A 111 3.28 5.95 9.80
N TYR A 112 2.72 6.01 8.58
CA TYR A 112 2.58 7.28 7.86
C TYR A 112 1.70 8.28 8.60
N GLY A 113 0.71 7.80 9.38
CA GLY A 113 -0.13 8.66 10.23
C GLY A 113 0.62 9.35 11.36
N GLN A 114 1.72 8.75 11.84
CA GLN A 114 2.63 9.35 12.82
C GLN A 114 3.69 10.23 12.14
N LEU A 115 4.28 9.75 11.06
CA LEU A 115 5.35 10.44 10.33
C LEU A 115 4.88 11.77 9.74
N ALA A 116 3.72 11.77 9.05
CA ALA A 116 3.31 12.93 8.25
C ALA A 116 3.06 14.20 9.10
N PRO A 117 2.30 14.18 10.20
CA PRO A 117 2.17 15.35 11.07
C PRO A 117 3.50 15.77 11.72
N TYR A 118 4.38 14.80 12.04
CA TYR A 118 5.68 15.09 12.63
C TYR A 118 6.54 15.91 11.67
N ILE A 119 6.73 15.47 10.44
CA ILE A 119 7.58 16.21 9.48
C ILE A 119 6.93 17.52 9.00
N ASP A 120 5.60 17.57 8.87
CA ASP A 120 4.87 18.80 8.52
C ASP A 120 5.06 19.87 9.58
N GLY A 121 5.01 19.52 10.86
CA GLY A 121 5.28 20.42 11.98
C GLY A 121 6.71 20.99 11.98
N HIS A 122 7.63 20.38 11.22
CA HIS A 122 9.00 20.86 11.01
C HIS A 122 9.21 21.49 9.63
N GLY A 123 8.15 21.69 8.85
CA GLY A 123 8.20 22.34 7.54
C GLY A 123 8.58 21.40 6.38
N PHE A 124 8.38 20.08 6.53
CA PHE A 124 8.72 19.10 5.49
C PHE A 124 7.55 18.21 5.09
N ALA A 125 7.68 17.56 3.95
CA ALA A 125 6.72 16.64 3.37
C ALA A 125 7.42 15.42 2.74
N VAL A 126 6.70 14.32 2.57
CA VAL A 126 7.04 13.28 1.61
C VAL A 126 6.35 13.56 0.27
N HIS A 127 6.94 13.06 -0.82
CA HIS A 127 6.43 13.33 -2.19
C HIS A 127 5.02 12.77 -2.44
N ASN A 128 4.63 11.68 -1.79
CA ASN A 128 3.30 11.08 -1.96
C ASN A 128 2.91 10.23 -0.75
N MET A 129 1.64 9.82 -0.69
CA MET A 129 1.09 8.96 0.36
C MET A 129 0.11 7.93 -0.22
N ALA A 130 -0.02 6.80 0.47
CA ALA A 130 -1.09 5.84 0.23
C ALA A 130 -2.46 6.37 0.68
N SER A 131 -3.52 5.68 0.30
CA SER A 131 -4.90 6.08 0.63
C SER A 131 -5.21 6.05 2.13
N LEU A 132 -4.53 5.18 2.89
CA LEU A 132 -4.73 4.97 4.33
C LEU A 132 -3.46 5.29 5.12
N PRO A 133 -3.55 6.04 6.24
CA PRO A 133 -2.39 6.51 6.99
C PRO A 133 -1.82 5.50 8.00
N HIS A 134 -2.56 4.47 8.38
CA HIS A 134 -2.18 3.53 9.45
C HIS A 134 -1.14 2.47 9.05
N ILE A 135 -0.73 2.45 7.77
CA ILE A 135 0.29 1.52 7.30
C ILE A 135 1.68 1.92 7.80
N SER A 136 2.51 0.93 8.17
CA SER A 136 3.90 1.19 8.56
C SER A 136 4.74 1.66 7.38
N VAL A 137 5.64 2.61 7.62
CA VAL A 137 6.53 3.18 6.59
C VAL A 137 7.39 2.08 5.96
N VAL A 138 8.06 1.27 6.79
CA VAL A 138 8.91 0.16 6.31
C VAL A 138 8.10 -0.88 5.54
N GLY A 139 6.92 -1.27 6.04
CA GLY A 139 6.08 -2.27 5.36
C GLY A 139 5.60 -1.79 4.00
N ALA A 140 5.18 -0.54 3.88
CA ALA A 140 4.77 0.07 2.62
C ALA A 140 5.93 0.13 1.62
N CYS A 141 7.13 0.58 2.05
CA CYS A 141 8.31 0.61 1.20
C CYS A 141 8.75 -0.80 0.76
N ALA A 142 8.70 -1.79 1.66
CA ALA A 142 9.13 -3.15 1.35
C ALA A 142 8.26 -3.87 0.31
N THR A 143 7.04 -3.39 0.03
CA THR A 143 6.07 -4.01 -0.90
C THR A 143 5.72 -3.15 -2.11
N GLY A 144 6.35 -1.97 -2.26
CA GLY A 144 6.11 -1.07 -3.39
C GLY A 144 4.76 -0.35 -3.35
N THR A 145 4.24 -0.06 -2.15
CA THR A 145 3.02 0.73 -1.98
C THR A 145 3.18 2.12 -2.60
N HIS A 146 2.10 2.67 -3.15
CA HIS A 146 2.11 3.93 -3.91
C HIS A 146 0.88 4.80 -3.63
N GLY A 147 0.97 6.06 -4.02
CA GLY A 147 -0.16 6.98 -4.17
C GLY A 147 -0.63 7.06 -5.61
N SER A 148 -0.95 8.25 -6.10
CA SER A 148 -1.23 8.52 -7.50
C SER A 148 -0.45 9.76 -7.98
N GLY A 149 -0.08 9.79 -9.26
CA GLY A 149 0.51 10.95 -9.92
C GLY A 149 1.48 10.57 -11.05
N ASN A 150 1.36 11.23 -12.20
CA ASN A 150 2.20 10.97 -13.37
C ASN A 150 3.69 11.19 -13.11
N GLY A 151 4.03 12.11 -12.20
CA GLY A 151 5.40 12.42 -11.80
C GLY A 151 5.83 11.77 -10.47
N SER A 152 4.99 10.97 -9.84
CA SER A 152 5.27 10.38 -8.53
C SER A 152 5.53 8.87 -8.66
N GLY A 153 6.71 8.42 -8.23
CA GLY A 153 7.01 7.00 -8.06
C GLY A 153 6.27 6.40 -6.86
N ASN A 154 6.44 5.11 -6.64
CA ASN A 154 5.94 4.49 -5.40
C ASN A 154 6.67 5.07 -4.17
N LEU A 155 6.14 4.81 -2.97
CA LEU A 155 6.67 5.42 -1.74
C LEU A 155 8.12 5.02 -1.45
N SER A 156 8.57 3.88 -1.96
CA SER A 156 9.92 3.36 -1.79
C SER A 156 10.97 4.18 -2.55
N THR A 157 10.58 5.00 -3.52
CA THR A 157 11.49 5.88 -4.25
C THR A 157 12.11 6.97 -3.37
N ALA A 158 11.47 7.29 -2.23
CA ALA A 158 12.01 8.21 -1.23
C ALA A 158 13.11 7.58 -0.34
N VAL A 159 13.33 6.27 -0.41
CA VAL A 159 14.28 5.59 0.49
C VAL A 159 15.72 5.95 0.15
N ARG A 160 16.42 6.53 1.12
CA ARG A 160 17.84 6.91 1.04
C ARG A 160 18.76 5.86 1.66
N ALA A 161 18.35 5.29 2.80
CA ALA A 161 19.09 4.28 3.53
C ALA A 161 18.17 3.40 4.40
N MET A 162 18.68 2.25 4.81
CA MET A 162 18.01 1.34 5.73
C MET A 162 19.02 0.74 6.70
N GLU A 163 18.61 0.55 7.95
CA GLU A 163 19.32 -0.29 8.92
C GLU A 163 18.60 -1.63 8.99
N MET A 164 19.33 -2.73 8.86
CA MET A 164 18.73 -4.05 8.71
C MET A 164 19.52 -5.08 9.51
N MET A 165 18.83 -5.96 10.23
CA MET A 165 19.38 -7.16 10.86
C MET A 165 19.32 -8.31 9.86
N THR A 166 20.47 -8.91 9.56
CA THR A 166 20.65 -10.02 8.62
C THR A 166 20.40 -11.39 9.28
N ALA A 167 20.39 -12.45 8.49
CA ALA A 167 20.11 -13.81 8.99
C ALA A 167 21.15 -14.34 9.98
N ASP A 168 22.38 -13.84 9.95
CA ASP A 168 23.45 -14.16 10.88
C ASP A 168 23.45 -13.27 12.14
N GLY A 169 22.47 -12.37 12.28
CA GLY A 169 22.36 -11.45 13.40
C GLY A 169 23.29 -10.23 13.32
N SER A 170 23.85 -9.94 12.15
CA SER A 170 24.64 -8.73 11.91
C SER A 170 23.74 -7.54 11.61
N LEU A 171 24.00 -6.39 12.25
CA LEU A 171 23.30 -5.14 11.95
C LEU A 171 24.07 -4.39 10.87
N VAL A 172 23.42 -4.18 9.71
CA VAL A 172 24.04 -3.56 8.54
C VAL A 172 23.28 -2.31 8.10
N THR A 173 24.01 -1.34 7.56
CA THR A 173 23.40 -0.17 6.91
C THR A 173 23.48 -0.36 5.40
N LEU A 174 22.33 -0.31 4.74
CA LEU A 174 22.17 -0.36 3.30
C LEU A 174 21.89 1.05 2.79
N SER A 175 22.70 1.55 1.85
CA SER A 175 22.48 2.83 1.21
C SER A 175 23.09 2.82 -0.19
N ARG A 176 22.72 3.80 -1.03
CA ARG A 176 23.31 3.92 -2.37
C ARG A 176 24.83 4.14 -2.31
N GLU A 177 25.30 4.87 -1.31
CA GLU A 177 26.73 5.14 -1.11
C GLU A 177 27.53 3.86 -0.81
N LYS A 178 26.93 2.90 -0.07
CA LYS A 178 27.57 1.64 0.31
C LYS A 178 27.39 0.53 -0.72
N MET A 179 26.25 0.50 -1.41
CA MET A 179 25.86 -0.61 -2.28
C MET A 179 25.90 -0.25 -3.78
N GLY A 180 26.02 1.04 -4.13
CA GLY A 180 25.98 1.48 -5.53
C GLY A 180 24.70 0.99 -6.24
N ASP A 181 24.88 0.43 -7.43
CA ASP A 181 23.77 -0.02 -8.29
C ASP A 181 23.01 -1.25 -7.77
N THR A 182 23.42 -1.85 -6.66
CA THR A 182 22.69 -2.94 -6.01
C THR A 182 21.69 -2.45 -4.97
N PHE A 183 21.79 -1.18 -4.51
CA PHE A 183 20.85 -0.61 -3.55
C PHE A 183 19.38 -0.66 -4.01
N PRO A 184 19.04 -0.34 -5.28
CA PRO A 184 17.68 -0.48 -5.78
C PRO A 184 17.06 -1.88 -5.61
N GLY A 185 17.89 -2.92 -5.54
CA GLY A 185 17.44 -4.29 -5.28
C GLY A 185 17.07 -4.56 -3.83
N ALA A 186 17.60 -3.76 -2.89
CA ALA A 186 17.32 -3.95 -1.48
C ALA A 186 16.04 -3.22 -1.01
N VAL A 187 15.64 -2.15 -1.69
CA VAL A 187 14.60 -1.21 -1.21
C VAL A 187 13.22 -1.87 -1.16
N ILE A 188 12.75 -2.46 -2.28
CA ILE A 188 11.54 -3.31 -2.28
C ILE A 188 12.00 -4.75 -1.99
N GLY A 189 12.41 -4.97 -0.75
CA GLY A 189 13.04 -6.21 -0.33
C GLY A 189 12.05 -7.33 0.02
N LEU A 190 10.74 -7.12 -0.07
CA LEU A 190 9.68 -8.11 0.22
C LEU A 190 9.87 -8.81 1.59
N GLY A 191 10.66 -8.23 2.47
CA GLY A 191 11.06 -8.81 3.74
C GLY A 191 11.92 -10.09 3.60
N ALA A 192 12.64 -10.28 2.48
CA ALA A 192 13.46 -11.47 2.23
C ALA A 192 14.95 -11.29 2.54
N LEU A 193 15.44 -10.03 2.64
CA LEU A 193 16.85 -9.76 2.91
C LEU A 193 17.18 -9.77 4.41
N GLY A 194 16.22 -9.40 5.25
CA GLY A 194 16.42 -9.23 6.69
C GLY A 194 15.28 -8.48 7.35
N VAL A 195 15.44 -8.19 8.63
CA VAL A 195 14.52 -7.39 9.44
C VAL A 195 15.01 -5.94 9.46
N ILE A 196 14.30 -5.04 8.76
CA ILE A 196 14.62 -3.60 8.72
C ILE A 196 14.22 -3.00 10.07
N THR A 197 15.18 -2.41 10.78
CA THR A 197 14.98 -1.76 12.09
C THR A 197 14.73 -0.26 11.96
N LYS A 198 15.35 0.39 10.94
CA LYS A 198 15.14 1.80 10.62
C LYS A 198 15.16 2.03 9.11
N ILE A 199 14.46 3.08 8.68
CA ILE A 199 14.46 3.54 7.30
C ILE A 199 14.65 5.06 7.26
N THR A 200 15.49 5.52 6.33
CA THR A 200 15.71 6.95 6.08
C THR A 200 15.07 7.34 4.76
N LEU A 201 14.19 8.32 4.80
CA LEU A 201 13.48 8.85 3.64
C LEU A 201 13.97 10.26 3.29
N VAL A 202 14.04 10.56 2.01
CA VAL A 202 14.18 11.93 1.52
C VAL A 202 12.86 12.66 1.74
N VAL A 203 12.94 13.90 2.21
CA VAL A 203 11.80 14.81 2.39
C VAL A 203 11.99 16.09 1.60
N GLU A 204 10.90 16.74 1.25
CA GLU A 204 10.88 18.05 0.56
C GLU A 204 10.23 19.11 1.47
N PRO A 205 10.33 20.40 1.14
CA PRO A 205 9.62 21.44 1.86
C PRO A 205 8.12 21.16 1.89
N ALA A 206 7.48 21.38 3.03
CA ALA A 206 6.03 21.23 3.18
C ALA A 206 5.26 22.12 2.20
N PHE A 207 4.13 21.64 1.74
CA PHE A 207 3.29 22.34 0.77
C PHE A 207 1.81 22.22 1.11
N GLN A 208 1.04 23.18 0.56
CA GLN A 208 -0.41 23.16 0.68
C GLN A 208 -1.02 22.51 -0.57
N MET A 209 -2.11 21.80 -0.36
CA MET A 209 -2.88 21.17 -1.44
C MET A 209 -4.35 21.48 -1.36
N THR A 210 -5.03 21.36 -2.49
CA THR A 210 -6.49 21.30 -2.61
C THR A 210 -6.90 19.95 -3.16
N GLN A 211 -8.15 19.55 -2.92
CA GLN A 211 -8.79 18.40 -3.53
C GLN A 211 -10.15 18.79 -4.11
N THR A 212 -10.37 18.46 -5.37
CA THR A 212 -11.62 18.69 -6.10
C THR A 212 -12.15 17.36 -6.62
N VAL A 213 -13.46 17.14 -6.53
CA VAL A 213 -14.12 15.92 -7.00
C VAL A 213 -15.07 16.26 -8.14
N TYR A 214 -14.99 15.48 -9.21
CA TYR A 214 -15.97 15.49 -10.31
C TYR A 214 -16.68 14.15 -10.38
N GLN A 215 -17.89 14.16 -10.95
CA GLN A 215 -18.77 13.00 -11.05
C GLN A 215 -19.13 12.70 -12.50
N ASP A 216 -19.31 11.42 -12.81
CA ASP A 216 -19.83 10.92 -14.08
C ASP A 216 -18.94 11.24 -15.29
N LEU A 217 -17.66 10.93 -15.23
CA LEU A 217 -16.73 10.98 -16.36
C LEU A 217 -16.99 9.79 -17.30
N SER A 218 -17.45 10.03 -18.53
CA SER A 218 -17.63 8.95 -19.52
C SER A 218 -16.30 8.29 -19.88
N PHE A 219 -16.28 6.98 -20.03
CA PHE A 219 -15.09 6.24 -20.50
C PHE A 219 -14.71 6.62 -21.95
N SER A 220 -15.63 7.11 -22.76
CA SER A 220 -15.30 7.68 -24.08
C SER A 220 -14.35 8.89 -23.97
N GLN A 221 -14.35 9.62 -22.86
CA GLN A 221 -13.36 10.69 -22.62
C GLN A 221 -12.00 10.11 -22.25
N LEU A 222 -11.95 8.98 -21.57
CA LEU A 222 -10.68 8.31 -21.25
C LEU A 222 -10.00 7.77 -22.52
N GLU A 223 -10.77 7.32 -23.50
CA GLU A 223 -10.24 6.84 -24.79
C GLU A 223 -9.34 7.90 -25.48
N HIS A 224 -9.75 9.15 -25.40
CA HIS A 224 -9.11 10.24 -26.13
C HIS A 224 -8.23 11.15 -25.26
N HIS A 225 -8.43 11.15 -23.94
CA HIS A 225 -7.86 12.14 -23.03
C HIS A 225 -7.27 11.54 -21.74
N LEU A 226 -6.93 10.24 -21.72
CA LEU A 226 -6.44 9.56 -20.50
C LEU A 226 -5.26 10.30 -19.89
N ASP A 227 -4.23 10.59 -20.70
CA ASP A 227 -3.01 11.23 -20.21
C ASP A 227 -3.26 12.66 -19.74
N ASP A 228 -4.09 13.45 -20.43
CA ASP A 228 -4.46 14.80 -20.04
C ASP A 228 -5.25 14.81 -18.73
N ILE A 229 -6.18 13.85 -18.57
CA ILE A 229 -6.97 13.70 -17.35
C ILE A 229 -6.06 13.39 -16.17
N PHE A 230 -5.14 12.43 -16.28
CA PHE A 230 -4.21 12.12 -15.21
C PHE A 230 -3.11 13.19 -15.01
N ALA A 231 -2.81 14.01 -16.03
CA ALA A 231 -1.89 15.14 -15.92
C ALA A 231 -2.53 16.40 -15.32
N SER A 232 -3.86 16.41 -15.09
CA SER A 232 -4.61 17.59 -14.62
C SER A 232 -4.33 17.94 -13.15
N GLY A 233 -3.63 17.12 -12.40
CA GLY A 233 -3.30 17.36 -11.01
C GLY A 233 -1.99 16.72 -10.58
N TYR A 234 -1.53 17.07 -9.39
CA TYR A 234 -0.40 16.42 -8.73
C TYR A 234 -0.67 14.94 -8.47
N SER A 235 -1.89 14.63 -8.05
CA SER A 235 -2.38 13.28 -7.83
C SER A 235 -3.83 13.18 -8.29
N VAL A 236 -4.11 12.26 -9.21
CA VAL A 236 -5.44 12.03 -9.76
C VAL A 236 -5.84 10.59 -9.58
N SER A 237 -7.05 10.36 -9.07
CA SER A 237 -7.66 9.04 -8.93
C SER A 237 -9.03 9.02 -9.61
N LEU A 238 -9.29 7.98 -10.38
CA LEU A 238 -10.61 7.75 -10.97
C LEU A 238 -11.24 6.53 -10.31
N PHE A 239 -12.51 6.63 -9.96
CA PHE A 239 -13.27 5.54 -9.34
C PHE A 239 -14.37 5.06 -10.27
N THR A 240 -14.61 3.74 -10.34
CA THR A 240 -15.69 3.16 -11.13
C THR A 240 -16.33 1.97 -10.41
N ASP A 241 -17.64 1.87 -10.54
CA ASP A 241 -18.44 0.71 -10.20
C ASP A 241 -18.67 -0.23 -11.41
N TRP A 242 -18.00 0.06 -12.54
CA TRP A 242 -18.13 -0.58 -13.85
C TRP A 242 -19.54 -0.49 -14.46
N GLN A 243 -20.42 0.37 -13.92
CA GLN A 243 -21.74 0.56 -14.46
C GLN A 243 -21.80 1.81 -15.36
N LYS A 244 -22.69 1.77 -16.37
CA LYS A 244 -22.96 2.90 -17.25
C LYS A 244 -21.75 3.45 -18.02
N HIS A 245 -20.72 2.65 -18.27
CA HIS A 245 -19.52 3.01 -19.07
C HIS A 245 -18.89 4.34 -18.62
N ARG A 246 -18.61 4.48 -17.33
CA ARG A 246 -18.12 5.72 -16.73
C ARG A 246 -17.24 5.49 -15.50
N ALA A 247 -16.40 6.47 -15.20
CA ALA A 247 -15.90 6.68 -13.85
C ALA A 247 -16.96 7.45 -13.04
N THR A 248 -17.33 6.90 -11.88
CA THR A 248 -18.30 7.51 -10.97
C THR A 248 -17.77 8.81 -10.38
N GLN A 249 -16.46 8.87 -10.14
CA GLN A 249 -15.78 10.02 -9.57
C GLN A 249 -14.37 10.19 -10.15
N VAL A 250 -13.92 11.44 -10.25
CA VAL A 250 -12.56 11.86 -10.52
C VAL A 250 -12.11 12.75 -9.36
N TRP A 251 -11.10 12.31 -8.62
CA TRP A 251 -10.50 13.06 -7.52
C TRP A 251 -9.20 13.70 -7.98
N ILE A 252 -9.17 15.02 -8.05
CA ILE A 252 -8.01 15.80 -8.50
C ILE A 252 -7.42 16.53 -7.30
N LYS A 253 -6.16 16.22 -6.99
CA LYS A 253 -5.39 16.83 -5.92
C LYS A 253 -4.27 17.67 -6.51
N GLN A 254 -4.17 18.92 -6.07
CA GLN A 254 -3.25 19.90 -6.67
C GLN A 254 -2.49 20.67 -5.62
N ARG A 255 -1.22 20.91 -5.87
CA ARG A 255 -0.40 21.81 -5.04
C ARG A 255 -0.81 23.26 -5.29
N VAL A 256 -0.98 24.01 -4.20
CA VAL A 256 -1.37 25.42 -4.27
C VAL A 256 -0.27 26.29 -4.89
N ASP A 257 1.00 25.93 -4.69
CA ASP A 257 2.16 26.63 -5.23
C ASP A 257 2.39 26.38 -6.73
N GLN A 258 1.74 25.38 -7.33
CA GLN A 258 1.86 25.05 -8.76
C GLN A 258 0.77 25.68 -9.65
N GLY A 259 -0.02 26.56 -9.12
CA GLY A 259 -1.03 27.32 -9.86
C GLY A 259 -2.45 27.10 -9.34
N LYS A 260 -3.31 28.07 -9.63
CA LYS A 260 -4.71 28.04 -9.23
C LYS A 260 -5.50 27.14 -10.18
N VAL A 261 -5.84 25.94 -9.74
CA VAL A 261 -6.98 25.27 -10.36
C VAL A 261 -8.21 25.59 -9.54
N ARG A 262 -8.95 26.60 -9.98
CA ARG A 262 -10.35 26.70 -9.60
C ARG A 262 -11.07 25.57 -10.31
N GLY A 263 -11.75 24.72 -9.57
CA GLY A 263 -12.65 23.72 -10.15
C GLY A 263 -13.61 24.41 -11.12
N THR A 264 -13.57 24.04 -12.37
CA THR A 264 -14.55 24.45 -13.37
C THR A 264 -15.85 23.67 -13.13
N ALA A 265 -16.98 24.17 -13.58
CA ALA A 265 -18.26 23.47 -13.44
C ALA A 265 -18.25 22.07 -14.11
N TYR A 266 -17.41 21.90 -15.13
CA TYR A 266 -17.25 20.66 -15.89
C TYR A 266 -15.78 20.37 -16.12
N PHE A 267 -15.45 19.07 -16.13
CA PHE A 267 -14.12 18.53 -16.43
C PHE A 267 -14.28 17.33 -17.38
N TYR A 268 -13.95 17.49 -18.65
CA TYR A 268 -14.22 16.49 -19.71
C TYR A 268 -15.66 15.96 -19.67
N GLY A 269 -16.63 16.85 -19.46
CA GLY A 269 -18.06 16.48 -19.33
C GLY A 269 -18.48 16.00 -17.93
N ALA A 270 -17.55 15.60 -17.08
CA ALA A 270 -17.86 15.27 -15.68
C ALA A 270 -18.28 16.54 -14.89
N LYS A 271 -19.23 16.41 -13.99
CA LYS A 271 -19.80 17.53 -13.22
C LYS A 271 -19.06 17.70 -11.89
N LEU A 272 -18.79 18.96 -11.52
CA LEU A 272 -18.23 19.29 -10.21
C LEU A 272 -19.16 18.80 -9.10
N ALA A 273 -18.62 18.08 -8.13
CA ALA A 273 -19.37 17.66 -6.95
C ALA A 273 -19.75 18.88 -6.09
N THR A 274 -20.99 18.90 -5.61
CA THR A 274 -21.53 19.96 -4.76
C THR A 274 -21.49 19.63 -3.27
N ARG A 275 -21.01 18.43 -2.93
CA ARG A 275 -20.84 17.94 -1.55
C ARG A 275 -19.61 17.01 -1.49
N LYS A 276 -19.15 16.75 -0.28
CA LYS A 276 -18.10 15.74 -0.05
C LYS A 276 -18.60 14.35 -0.47
N MET A 277 -17.71 13.58 -1.07
CA MET A 277 -17.98 12.25 -1.60
C MET A 277 -17.08 11.21 -0.94
N HIS A 278 -17.61 10.01 -0.73
CA HIS A 278 -16.83 8.82 -0.45
C HIS A 278 -16.56 8.08 -1.78
N PRO A 279 -15.40 7.40 -1.97
CA PRO A 279 -15.16 6.61 -3.18
C PRO A 279 -16.28 5.61 -3.47
N ILE A 280 -16.79 4.93 -2.47
CA ILE A 280 -17.98 4.06 -2.55
C ILE A 280 -19.22 4.94 -2.35
N LEU A 281 -20.10 4.98 -3.36
CA LEU A 281 -21.16 6.00 -3.47
C LEU A 281 -22.10 6.10 -2.26
N ASP A 282 -22.46 5.00 -1.63
CA ASP A 282 -23.44 4.95 -0.55
C ASP A 282 -22.84 5.06 0.85
N HIS A 283 -21.52 5.35 0.94
CA HIS A 283 -20.82 5.50 2.21
C HIS A 283 -20.71 6.95 2.64
N SER A 284 -20.63 7.16 3.96
CA SER A 284 -20.40 8.50 4.53
C SER A 284 -19.01 9.02 4.18
N ALA A 285 -18.92 10.25 3.70
CA ALA A 285 -17.66 10.94 3.43
C ALA A 285 -17.03 11.59 4.70
N GLU A 286 -17.54 11.34 5.89
CA GLU A 286 -17.09 11.95 7.14
C GLU A 286 -15.59 11.72 7.39
N ASN A 287 -15.10 10.53 7.11
CA ASN A 287 -13.71 10.15 7.29
C ASN A 287 -12.82 10.41 6.07
N CYS A 288 -13.38 10.92 4.97
CA CYS A 288 -12.59 11.33 3.81
C CYS A 288 -11.84 12.63 4.10
N THR A 289 -10.67 12.80 3.48
CA THR A 289 -9.92 14.06 3.51
C THR A 289 -10.74 15.20 2.89
N GLU A 290 -10.40 16.45 3.24
CA GLU A 290 -11.18 17.63 2.83
C GLU A 290 -11.18 17.78 1.32
N GLN A 291 -12.37 18.11 0.79
CA GLN A 291 -12.66 18.27 -0.63
C GLN A 291 -13.11 19.71 -0.91
N MET A 292 -13.77 19.94 -2.05
CA MET A 292 -14.36 21.23 -2.46
C MET A 292 -13.33 22.34 -2.73
N GLY A 293 -12.07 21.97 -3.07
CA GLY A 293 -11.03 22.93 -3.39
C GLY A 293 -10.48 23.72 -2.19
N VAL A 294 -10.76 23.30 -0.96
CA VAL A 294 -10.28 23.95 0.26
C VAL A 294 -8.79 23.64 0.47
N PRO A 295 -7.89 24.66 0.52
CA PRO A 295 -6.48 24.45 0.83
C PRO A 295 -6.26 23.83 2.20
N GLY A 296 -5.21 23.03 2.32
CA GLY A 296 -4.77 22.45 3.58
C GLY A 296 -3.44 21.73 3.44
N PRO A 297 -2.87 21.24 4.55
CA PRO A 297 -1.60 20.53 4.53
C PRO A 297 -1.61 19.33 3.59
N TRP A 298 -0.48 19.04 2.97
CA TRP A 298 -0.31 17.95 2.01
C TRP A 298 -0.82 16.60 2.54
N TYR A 299 -0.52 16.27 3.78
CA TYR A 299 -0.90 14.98 4.38
C TYR A 299 -2.40 14.87 4.71
N GLU A 300 -3.12 15.99 4.76
CA GLU A 300 -4.59 16.02 4.89
C GLU A 300 -5.31 16.08 3.54
N ARG A 301 -4.58 15.95 2.43
CA ARG A 301 -5.14 15.98 1.06
C ARG A 301 -4.68 14.80 0.21
N LEU A 302 -3.40 14.38 0.29
CA LEU A 302 -2.87 13.26 -0.49
C LEU A 302 -3.57 11.93 -0.20
N PRO A 303 -3.79 11.50 1.07
CA PRO A 303 -4.57 10.30 1.34
C PRO A 303 -6.06 10.51 0.99
N HIS A 304 -6.79 9.41 0.87
CA HIS A 304 -8.25 9.49 0.73
C HIS A 304 -8.92 9.68 2.08
N PHE A 305 -8.31 9.18 3.15
CA PHE A 305 -8.87 9.18 4.50
C PHE A 305 -8.01 9.99 5.46
N LYS A 306 -8.67 10.59 6.45
CA LYS A 306 -8.05 11.43 7.48
C LYS A 306 -7.01 10.66 8.30
N MET A 307 -5.99 11.37 8.80
CA MET A 307 -4.88 10.77 9.56
C MET A 307 -5.31 10.03 10.83
N ASN A 308 -6.36 10.49 11.47
CA ASN A 308 -6.92 9.86 12.69
C ASN A 308 -7.95 8.77 12.38
N PHE A 309 -8.23 8.48 11.12
CA PHE A 309 -9.12 7.40 10.73
C PHE A 309 -8.34 6.10 10.55
N THR A 310 -8.62 5.15 11.41
CA THR A 310 -8.17 3.77 11.27
C THR A 310 -9.41 2.89 11.25
N PRO A 311 -9.74 2.27 10.12
CA PRO A 311 -10.81 1.28 10.08
C PRO A 311 -10.52 0.16 11.07
N SER A 312 -11.48 -0.21 11.90
CA SER A 312 -11.32 -1.26 12.92
C SER A 312 -11.06 -2.64 12.31
N SER A 313 -11.57 -2.88 11.11
CA SER A 313 -11.29 -4.05 10.27
C SER A 313 -11.53 -3.69 8.82
N GLY A 314 -10.74 -4.25 7.92
CA GLY A 314 -11.06 -4.23 6.51
C GLY A 314 -12.09 -5.33 6.21
N ALA A 315 -13.37 -5.03 6.22
CA ALA A 315 -14.38 -5.96 5.71
C ALA A 315 -14.34 -5.98 4.17
N GLU A 316 -13.15 -6.17 3.59
CA GLU A 316 -12.88 -6.08 2.16
C GLU A 316 -11.73 -6.98 1.74
N LEU A 317 -11.65 -7.30 0.44
CA LEU A 317 -10.48 -7.90 -0.18
C LEU A 317 -9.92 -6.93 -1.21
N GLN A 318 -8.63 -7.02 -1.53
CA GLN A 318 -8.02 -6.13 -2.52
C GLN A 318 -7.15 -6.89 -3.51
N THR A 319 -7.28 -6.51 -4.78
CA THR A 319 -6.37 -6.89 -5.87
C THR A 319 -5.93 -5.64 -6.61
N GLU A 320 -4.74 -5.66 -7.20
CA GLU A 320 -4.23 -4.50 -7.93
C GLU A 320 -3.23 -4.95 -8.99
N TYR A 321 -3.35 -4.42 -10.20
CA TYR A 321 -2.54 -4.78 -11.34
C TYR A 321 -1.98 -3.53 -12.01
N PHE A 322 -0.68 -3.56 -12.34
CA PHE A 322 0.03 -2.46 -13.01
C PHE A 322 0.23 -2.79 -14.48
N VAL A 323 -0.30 -1.94 -15.34
CA VAL A 323 -0.12 -2.01 -16.78
C VAL A 323 0.68 -0.80 -17.27
N PRO A 324 1.34 -0.83 -18.46
CA PRO A 324 1.94 0.37 -19.04
C PRO A 324 0.89 1.48 -19.15
N ARG A 325 1.20 2.71 -18.68
CA ARG A 325 0.26 3.84 -18.74
C ARG A 325 -0.22 4.13 -20.16
N ALA A 326 0.66 4.01 -21.16
CA ALA A 326 0.31 4.18 -22.57
C ALA A 326 -0.71 3.14 -23.08
N LYS A 327 -1.00 2.08 -22.31
CA LYS A 327 -2.02 1.05 -22.60
C LYS A 327 -3.15 1.07 -21.58
N GLY A 328 -3.26 2.16 -20.83
CA GLY A 328 -4.20 2.28 -19.73
C GLY A 328 -5.65 2.15 -20.16
N TYR A 329 -6.05 2.86 -21.21
CA TYR A 329 -7.43 2.79 -21.71
C TYR A 329 -7.77 1.40 -22.25
N GLU A 330 -6.90 0.83 -23.07
CA GLU A 330 -7.12 -0.51 -23.65
C GLU A 330 -7.27 -1.57 -22.54
N ALA A 331 -6.49 -1.45 -21.45
CA ALA A 331 -6.61 -2.34 -20.30
C ALA A 331 -7.93 -2.13 -19.56
N ILE A 332 -8.38 -0.87 -19.34
CA ILE A 332 -9.70 -0.57 -18.77
C ILE A 332 -10.81 -1.19 -19.64
N ALA A 333 -10.78 -0.97 -20.95
CA ALA A 333 -11.79 -1.48 -21.88
C ALA A 333 -11.81 -3.02 -21.90
N ALA A 334 -10.65 -3.67 -21.76
CA ALA A 334 -10.57 -5.13 -21.68
C ALA A 334 -11.23 -5.68 -20.41
N VAL A 335 -10.99 -5.04 -19.26
CA VAL A 335 -11.60 -5.42 -17.98
C VAL A 335 -13.09 -5.11 -17.93
N GLU A 336 -13.53 -4.02 -18.56
CA GLU A 336 -14.96 -3.64 -18.61
C GLU A 336 -15.83 -4.73 -19.27
N GLN A 337 -15.27 -5.55 -20.14
CA GLN A 337 -16.00 -6.68 -20.74
C GLN A 337 -16.47 -7.70 -19.68
N LEU A 338 -15.86 -7.70 -18.50
CA LEU A 338 -16.19 -8.56 -17.36
C LEU A 338 -17.10 -7.87 -16.32
N ARG A 339 -17.61 -6.68 -16.62
CA ARG A 339 -18.36 -5.85 -15.65
C ARG A 339 -19.53 -6.58 -14.97
N ASP A 340 -20.23 -7.43 -15.71
CA ASP A 340 -21.41 -8.13 -15.19
C ASP A 340 -21.03 -9.22 -14.16
N GLN A 341 -19.79 -9.73 -14.23
CA GLN A 341 -19.22 -10.63 -13.23
C GLN A 341 -18.59 -9.86 -12.07
N ILE A 342 -17.94 -8.73 -12.36
CA ILE A 342 -17.21 -7.89 -11.36
C ILE A 342 -18.19 -7.17 -10.42
N THR A 343 -19.18 -6.49 -10.97
CA THR A 343 -20.07 -5.57 -10.24
C THR A 343 -20.76 -6.19 -9.02
N PRO A 344 -21.29 -7.42 -9.04
CA PRO A 344 -21.98 -8.00 -7.88
C PRO A 344 -21.09 -8.13 -6.64
N HIS A 345 -19.77 -8.33 -6.83
CA HIS A 345 -18.79 -8.63 -5.78
C HIS A 345 -17.88 -7.45 -5.45
N LEU A 346 -18.05 -6.32 -6.13
CA LEU A 346 -17.20 -5.15 -6.02
C LEU A 346 -17.78 -4.12 -5.05
N PHE A 347 -16.91 -3.44 -4.29
CA PHE A 347 -17.21 -2.15 -3.69
C PHE A 347 -16.86 -1.02 -4.64
N ILE A 348 -15.61 -0.99 -5.15
CA ILE A 348 -15.14 0.05 -6.05
C ILE A 348 -13.85 -0.40 -6.76
N THR A 349 -13.62 0.07 -7.98
CA THR A 349 -12.31 0.04 -8.66
C THR A 349 -11.74 1.45 -8.70
N GLU A 350 -10.43 1.57 -8.47
CA GLU A 350 -9.68 2.82 -8.56
C GLU A 350 -8.59 2.71 -9.63
N PHE A 351 -8.52 3.71 -10.52
CA PHE A 351 -7.40 3.87 -11.45
C PHE A 351 -6.46 4.97 -10.95
N ARG A 352 -5.17 4.66 -10.91
CA ARG A 352 -4.10 5.57 -10.50
C ARG A 352 -2.93 5.48 -11.45
N THR A 353 -2.09 6.53 -11.51
CA THR A 353 -0.86 6.51 -12.28
C THR A 353 0.35 6.58 -11.36
N ILE A 354 1.43 5.92 -11.78
CA ILE A 354 2.69 5.85 -11.05
C ILE A 354 3.83 6.03 -12.04
N ALA A 355 4.77 6.93 -11.75
CA ALA A 355 5.97 7.12 -12.53
C ALA A 355 6.87 5.89 -12.48
N ALA A 356 7.62 5.66 -13.56
CA ALA A 356 8.66 4.65 -13.62
C ALA A 356 9.73 4.87 -12.54
N ASP A 357 10.32 3.78 -12.06
CA ASP A 357 11.40 3.78 -11.11
C ASP A 357 12.51 2.76 -11.46
N GLU A 358 13.58 2.73 -10.66
CA GLU A 358 14.73 1.84 -10.84
C GLU A 358 14.78 0.69 -9.81
N LEU A 359 13.73 0.52 -8.98
CA LEU A 359 13.70 -0.46 -7.92
C LEU A 359 13.37 -1.86 -8.47
N TRP A 360 14.27 -2.82 -8.29
CA TRP A 360 14.24 -4.10 -9.02
C TRP A 360 12.94 -4.88 -8.92
N MET A 361 12.31 -4.86 -7.74
CA MET A 361 11.05 -5.57 -7.48
C MET A 361 9.83 -4.64 -7.52
N SER A 362 9.97 -3.43 -8.06
CA SER A 362 8.86 -2.51 -8.26
C SER A 362 7.93 -2.98 -9.37
N PRO A 363 6.60 -2.95 -9.16
CA PRO A 363 5.66 -3.11 -10.27
C PRO A 363 5.80 -2.04 -11.37
N ALA A 364 6.36 -0.85 -11.02
CA ALA A 364 6.65 0.24 -11.96
C ALA A 364 8.12 0.28 -12.44
N TYR A 365 8.91 -0.78 -12.21
CA TYR A 365 10.29 -0.83 -12.67
C TYR A 365 10.42 -0.52 -14.15
N LYS A 366 11.15 0.58 -14.47
CA LYS A 366 11.42 1.08 -15.84
C LYS A 366 10.17 1.30 -16.69
N ARG A 367 9.01 1.54 -16.08
CA ARG A 367 7.75 1.63 -16.79
C ARG A 367 6.75 2.54 -16.09
N ASP A 368 6.43 3.69 -16.71
CA ASP A 368 5.26 4.46 -16.31
C ASP A 368 4.04 3.56 -16.33
N SER A 369 3.35 3.49 -15.22
CA SER A 369 2.30 2.50 -15.02
C SER A 369 0.96 3.16 -14.67
N MET A 370 -0.11 2.49 -15.06
CA MET A 370 -1.43 2.68 -14.49
C MET A 370 -1.78 1.47 -13.62
N ALA A 371 -2.18 1.74 -12.39
CA ALA A 371 -2.71 0.73 -11.47
C ALA A 371 -4.22 0.64 -11.62
N ILE A 372 -4.73 -0.58 -11.74
CA ILE A 372 -6.14 -0.95 -11.70
C ILE A 372 -6.36 -1.68 -10.38
N HIS A 373 -6.90 -0.96 -9.41
CA HIS A 373 -7.10 -1.44 -8.04
C HIS A 373 -8.56 -1.78 -7.80
N PHE A 374 -8.84 -2.98 -7.31
CA PHE A 374 -10.18 -3.44 -6.95
C PHE A 374 -10.29 -3.57 -5.43
N THR A 375 -11.29 -2.95 -4.85
CA THR A 375 -11.77 -3.21 -3.49
C THR A 375 -13.03 -4.05 -3.59
N TRP A 376 -12.90 -5.31 -3.20
CA TRP A 376 -13.95 -6.31 -3.28
C TRP A 376 -14.71 -6.45 -1.96
N LYS A 377 -15.95 -6.90 -2.03
CA LYS A 377 -16.64 -7.43 -0.87
C LYS A 377 -15.87 -8.64 -0.30
N PRO A 378 -16.03 -8.98 1.00
CA PRO A 378 -15.30 -10.11 1.62
C PRO A 378 -15.84 -11.49 1.18
N GLU A 379 -15.97 -11.69 -0.13
CA GLU A 379 -16.57 -12.84 -0.80
C GLU A 379 -15.50 -13.63 -1.56
N TRP A 380 -14.44 -14.10 -0.83
CA TRP A 380 -13.27 -14.71 -1.48
C TRP A 380 -13.61 -15.87 -2.41
N SER A 381 -14.61 -16.71 -2.06
CA SER A 381 -15.05 -17.83 -2.90
C SER A 381 -15.50 -17.40 -4.30
N GLU A 382 -16.10 -16.21 -4.42
CA GLU A 382 -16.58 -15.66 -5.69
C GLU A 382 -15.48 -14.85 -6.37
N VAL A 383 -14.82 -13.97 -5.64
CA VAL A 383 -13.71 -13.14 -6.17
C VAL A 383 -12.62 -14.03 -6.79
N LYS A 384 -12.24 -15.14 -6.13
CA LYS A 384 -11.23 -16.07 -6.63
C LYS A 384 -11.56 -16.69 -8.00
N LYS A 385 -12.85 -16.80 -8.36
CA LYS A 385 -13.27 -17.31 -9.69
C LYS A 385 -13.11 -16.27 -10.78
N ILE A 386 -13.28 -14.97 -10.42
CA ILE A 386 -13.23 -13.85 -11.38
C ILE A 386 -11.78 -13.44 -11.68
N LEU A 387 -10.88 -13.56 -10.68
CA LEU A 387 -9.49 -13.09 -10.84
C LEU A 387 -8.78 -13.67 -12.06
N PRO A 388 -8.84 -15.00 -12.35
CA PRO A 388 -8.18 -15.54 -13.55
C PRO A 388 -8.66 -14.90 -14.84
N GLU A 389 -9.94 -14.56 -14.96
CA GLU A 389 -10.50 -13.92 -16.16
C GLU A 389 -10.00 -12.46 -16.29
N ILE A 390 -9.94 -11.70 -15.18
CA ILE A 390 -9.35 -10.37 -15.17
C ILE A 390 -7.87 -10.43 -15.55
N GLU A 391 -7.14 -11.37 -14.98
CA GLU A 391 -5.70 -11.56 -15.21
C GLU A 391 -5.43 -11.99 -16.67
N GLU A 392 -6.29 -12.80 -17.27
CA GLU A 392 -6.24 -13.16 -18.69
C GLU A 392 -6.47 -11.93 -19.59
N LYS A 393 -7.46 -11.08 -19.27
CA LYS A 393 -7.69 -9.81 -19.99
C LYS A 393 -6.50 -8.85 -19.87
N LEU A 394 -5.80 -8.86 -18.74
CA LEU A 394 -4.65 -7.99 -18.49
C LEU A 394 -3.30 -8.58 -18.95
N ALA A 395 -3.24 -9.88 -19.24
CA ALA A 395 -2.01 -10.56 -19.69
C ALA A 395 -1.35 -9.94 -20.95
N PRO A 396 -2.11 -9.52 -22.01
CA PRO A 396 -1.51 -8.88 -23.19
C PRO A 396 -0.76 -7.57 -22.89
N PHE A 397 -1.07 -6.93 -21.77
CA PHE A 397 -0.42 -5.68 -21.35
C PHE A 397 0.79 -5.91 -20.41
N GLY A 398 1.17 -7.16 -20.16
CA GLY A 398 2.25 -7.50 -19.23
C GLY A 398 1.96 -6.98 -17.82
N ALA A 399 0.78 -7.24 -17.32
CA ALA A 399 0.32 -6.79 -16.00
C ALA A 399 1.16 -7.39 -14.88
N ARG A 400 1.61 -6.55 -13.93
CA ARG A 400 2.31 -6.95 -12.70
C ARG A 400 1.37 -6.81 -11.51
N PRO A 401 1.19 -7.84 -10.68
CA PRO A 401 0.37 -7.71 -9.48
C PRO A 401 1.10 -6.92 -8.40
N HIS A 402 0.35 -6.26 -7.51
CA HIS A 402 0.89 -5.66 -6.30
C HIS A 402 1.28 -6.75 -5.30
N TRP A 403 2.52 -6.75 -4.80
CA TRP A 403 3.07 -7.81 -3.94
C TRP A 403 2.26 -8.11 -2.66
N ALA A 404 1.63 -7.10 -2.08
CA ALA A 404 0.86 -7.24 -0.84
C ALA A 404 -0.65 -7.46 -1.06
N LYS A 405 -1.11 -7.60 -2.30
CA LYS A 405 -2.52 -7.81 -2.65
C LYS A 405 -2.79 -9.25 -3.09
N LEU A 406 -4.06 -9.61 -3.27
CA LEU A 406 -4.44 -10.90 -3.80
C LEU A 406 -4.25 -10.96 -5.31
N PHE A 407 -3.81 -12.10 -5.82
CA PHE A 407 -3.74 -12.42 -7.25
C PHE A 407 -3.69 -13.93 -7.44
N THR A 408 -4.00 -14.40 -8.65
CA THR A 408 -3.98 -15.81 -9.04
C THR A 408 -3.04 -16.10 -10.21
N ILE A 409 -2.33 -15.07 -10.70
CA ILE A 409 -1.34 -15.19 -11.79
C ILE A 409 -0.35 -16.31 -11.46
N LYS A 410 -0.11 -17.19 -12.43
CA LYS A 410 0.85 -18.31 -12.28
C LYS A 410 2.24 -17.78 -11.91
N PRO A 411 2.96 -18.40 -10.97
CA PRO A 411 4.25 -17.92 -10.49
C PRO A 411 5.28 -17.66 -11.60
N GLY A 412 5.40 -18.54 -12.58
CA GLY A 412 6.31 -18.34 -13.71
C GLY A 412 5.98 -17.11 -14.57
N VAL A 413 4.70 -16.73 -14.66
CA VAL A 413 4.28 -15.50 -15.36
C VAL A 413 4.69 -14.28 -14.54
N VAL A 414 4.43 -14.28 -13.22
CA VAL A 414 4.87 -13.19 -12.32
C VAL A 414 6.38 -13.02 -12.40
N GLN A 415 7.15 -14.11 -12.29
CA GLN A 415 8.61 -14.11 -12.34
C GLN A 415 9.13 -13.53 -13.67
N GLY A 416 8.52 -13.88 -14.78
CA GLY A 416 8.87 -13.37 -16.12
C GLY A 416 8.68 -11.87 -16.31
N GLN A 417 7.88 -11.21 -15.44
CA GLN A 417 7.64 -9.75 -15.50
C GLN A 417 8.75 -8.91 -14.85
N TYR A 418 9.65 -9.52 -14.06
CA TYR A 418 10.68 -8.78 -13.31
C TYR A 418 12.08 -9.04 -13.90
N ALA A 419 12.56 -8.12 -14.71
CA ALA A 419 13.84 -8.23 -15.43
C ALA A 419 15.06 -8.42 -14.52
N ARG A 420 15.00 -7.94 -13.26
CA ARG A 420 16.08 -8.02 -12.28
C ARG A 420 15.85 -9.11 -11.22
N LEU A 421 14.95 -10.07 -11.49
CA LEU A 421 14.61 -11.12 -10.51
C LEU A 421 15.81 -11.98 -10.11
N ASN A 422 16.67 -12.37 -11.04
CA ASN A 422 17.85 -13.20 -10.74
C ASN A 422 18.89 -12.42 -9.95
N ASP A 423 19.08 -11.13 -10.25
CA ASP A 423 19.95 -10.25 -9.46
C ASP A 423 19.43 -10.09 -8.04
N TYR A 424 18.11 -9.95 -7.90
CA TYR A 424 17.43 -9.87 -6.60
C TYR A 424 17.62 -11.18 -5.80
N ARG A 425 17.43 -12.35 -6.42
CA ARG A 425 17.68 -13.66 -5.78
C ARG A 425 19.12 -13.77 -5.30
N THR A 426 20.08 -13.35 -6.12
CA THR A 426 21.51 -13.31 -5.76
C THR A 426 21.75 -12.39 -4.58
N LEU A 427 21.13 -11.21 -4.56
CA LEU A 427 21.24 -10.25 -3.47
C LEU A 427 20.68 -10.83 -2.16
N VAL A 428 19.50 -11.47 -2.20
CA VAL A 428 18.93 -12.16 -1.03
C VAL A 428 19.88 -13.22 -0.51
N GLY A 429 20.47 -14.05 -1.37
CA GLY A 429 21.40 -15.10 -0.97
C GLY A 429 22.66 -14.61 -0.24
N ARG A 430 23.04 -13.33 -0.39
CA ARG A 430 24.15 -12.71 0.36
C ARG A 430 23.78 -12.41 1.81
N TYR A 431 22.54 -12.05 2.10
CA TYR A 431 22.06 -11.63 3.44
C TYR A 431 21.32 -12.74 4.16
N ASP A 432 20.73 -13.66 3.41
CA ASP A 432 19.97 -14.81 3.90
C ASP A 432 20.30 -16.09 3.10
N PRO A 433 21.50 -16.65 3.25
CA PRO A 433 21.94 -17.81 2.47
C PRO A 433 21.11 -19.08 2.75
N ASN A 434 20.50 -19.17 3.93
CA ASN A 434 19.72 -20.33 4.37
C ASN A 434 18.21 -20.14 4.23
N GLY A 435 17.76 -18.99 3.69
CA GLY A 435 16.35 -18.69 3.48
C GLY A 435 15.53 -18.51 4.76
N ARG A 436 16.14 -18.02 5.85
CA ARG A 436 15.50 -17.77 7.14
C ARG A 436 14.28 -16.85 7.02
N PHE A 437 14.41 -15.82 6.18
CA PHE A 437 13.35 -14.82 5.94
C PHE A 437 12.42 -15.17 4.76
N ARG A 438 12.60 -16.35 4.16
CA ARG A 438 11.70 -16.86 3.11
C ARG A 438 10.48 -17.52 3.73
N ASN A 439 9.39 -17.54 2.96
CA ASN A 439 8.17 -18.25 3.28
C ASN A 439 7.56 -18.82 2.00
N GLU A 440 6.50 -19.60 2.12
CA GLU A 440 5.82 -20.25 1.00
C GLU A 440 5.40 -19.26 -0.12
N PHE A 441 4.94 -18.05 0.24
CA PHE A 441 4.58 -17.04 -0.75
C PHE A 441 5.78 -16.59 -1.58
N LEU A 442 6.92 -16.33 -0.93
CA LEU A 442 8.16 -15.92 -1.61
C LEU A 442 8.78 -17.10 -2.37
N ASP A 443 8.77 -18.29 -1.78
CA ASP A 443 9.29 -19.50 -2.43
C ASP A 443 8.56 -19.76 -3.73
N THR A 444 7.23 -19.65 -3.72
CA THR A 444 6.39 -19.84 -4.91
C THR A 444 6.56 -18.71 -5.94
N ASN A 445 6.41 -17.45 -5.52
CA ASN A 445 6.27 -16.35 -6.49
C ASN A 445 7.60 -15.69 -6.87
N VAL A 446 8.64 -15.84 -6.05
CA VAL A 446 9.93 -15.16 -6.24
C VAL A 446 11.06 -16.16 -6.50
N PHE A 447 11.16 -17.25 -5.73
CA PHE A 447 12.33 -18.15 -5.79
C PHE A 447 12.12 -19.35 -6.70
N GLY A 448 10.89 -19.74 -7.04
CA GLY A 448 10.60 -20.81 -7.98
C GLY A 448 10.82 -22.22 -7.37
N ALA A 449 10.56 -22.35 -6.07
CA ALA A 449 10.70 -23.61 -5.33
C ALA A 449 9.32 -24.24 -5.07
#